data_065d82f9902014309f6e7d7048ce982f
#
_entry.id   065d82f9902014309f6e7d7048ce982f
#
_cell.length_a   1.000
_cell.length_b   1.000
_cell.length_c   1.000
_cell.angle_alpha   90.00
_cell.angle_beta   90.00
_cell.angle_gamma   90.00
#
_symmetry.space_group_name_H-M   'P 1'
#
loop_
_entity.id
_entity.type
_entity.pdbx_description
1 polymer ?
#
loop_
_entity_poly.entity_id
_entity_poly.type
_entity_poly.pdbx_seq_one_letter_code
_entity_poly.pdbx_strand_id
1 'polypeptide(L)'
;MDGWKRFFTYAWPAGILQKIHEANEDINLYIFNSSGDWSWDANYNAGKYNIYNLPDFNDFDGIIIDPNNIRYPEIVDEIAEIVRTTKKPAISISNKLPGFYYVGIDNRKSMITIMEHLYSTHGCRRFWFIMGPKSNYENNIRTDALKEFMQSHQLVYKESDFYFESYEYTCGYRGFTYLVSRLGEGEKLPDAIVCASYNIAVGVMEAAGKMGYRIPEAFCVTGFDNF
;
A
#
# COMPACT_ATOMS: atom_id res chain seq x y z
N MET A 1 -8.63 12.24 -3.10
CA MET A 1 -8.84 10.90 -2.49
C MET A 1 -9.91 10.16 -3.26
N ASP A 2 -9.74 8.88 -3.49
CA ASP A 2 -10.70 8.07 -4.22
C ASP A 2 -11.58 7.23 -3.27
N GLY A 3 -12.86 7.56 -3.22
CA GLY A 3 -13.89 6.75 -2.58
C GLY A 3 -14.02 6.86 -1.06
N TRP A 4 -15.10 7.48 -0.62
CA TRP A 4 -15.48 7.60 0.79
C TRP A 4 -15.70 6.26 1.51
N LYS A 5 -15.85 5.17 0.76
CA LYS A 5 -16.16 3.84 1.30
C LYS A 5 -14.93 3.04 1.72
N ARG A 6 -13.73 3.54 1.46
CA ARG A 6 -12.50 2.86 1.87
C ARG A 6 -12.08 3.35 3.24
N PHE A 7 -11.81 2.44 4.14
CA PHE A 7 -11.39 2.74 5.52
C PHE A 7 -10.26 3.78 5.59
N PHE A 8 -9.22 3.63 4.77
CA PHE A 8 -8.11 4.57 4.71
C PHE A 8 -8.49 5.98 4.28
N THR A 9 -9.39 6.09 3.29
CA THR A 9 -9.82 7.40 2.78
C THR A 9 -10.57 8.20 3.84
N TYR A 10 -11.25 7.53 4.74
CA TYR A 10 -11.94 8.17 5.86
C TYR A 10 -11.03 8.42 7.06
N ALA A 11 -10.07 7.54 7.33
CA ALA A 11 -9.21 7.60 8.50
C ALA A 11 -8.33 8.86 8.53
N TRP A 12 -7.78 9.26 7.37
CA TRP A 12 -6.96 10.47 7.28
C TRP A 12 -7.72 11.75 7.67
N PRO A 13 -8.88 12.09 7.04
CA PRO A 13 -9.67 13.23 7.45
C PRO A 13 -10.09 13.18 8.91
N ALA A 14 -10.50 12.02 9.42
CA ALA A 14 -10.89 11.86 10.81
C ALA A 14 -9.73 12.17 11.78
N GLY A 15 -8.54 11.64 11.50
CA GLY A 15 -7.34 11.92 12.29
C GLY A 15 -6.92 13.40 12.26
N ILE A 16 -7.01 14.05 11.10
CA ILE A 16 -6.73 15.47 10.94
C ILE A 16 -7.73 16.30 11.75
N LEU A 17 -9.03 16.03 11.61
CA LEU A 17 -10.09 16.74 12.37
C LEU A 17 -9.93 16.55 13.86
N GLN A 18 -9.59 15.33 14.30
CA GLN A 18 -9.30 15.08 15.72
C GLN A 18 -8.15 15.95 16.22
N LYS A 19 -7.07 16.06 15.45
CA LYS A 19 -5.91 16.89 15.85
C LYS A 19 -6.21 18.38 15.85
N ILE A 20 -6.98 18.88 14.90
CA ILE A 20 -7.46 20.26 14.89
C ILE A 20 -8.27 20.55 16.17
N HIS A 21 -9.19 19.65 16.52
CA HIS A 21 -10.01 19.79 17.73
C HIS A 21 -9.17 19.73 19.02
N GLU A 22 -8.22 18.78 19.12
CA GLU A 22 -7.31 18.67 20.27
C GLU A 22 -6.41 19.91 20.44
N ALA A 23 -5.99 20.51 19.34
CA ALA A 23 -5.17 21.72 19.35
C ALA A 23 -5.98 22.99 19.66
N ASN A 24 -7.31 22.93 19.62
CA ASN A 24 -8.23 24.06 19.80
C ASN A 24 -7.90 25.24 18.87
N GLU A 25 -7.55 24.89 17.60
CA GLU A 25 -7.22 25.87 16.57
C GLU A 25 -8.44 26.14 15.67
N ASP A 26 -8.58 27.40 15.24
CA ASP A 26 -9.63 27.80 14.28
C ASP A 26 -9.19 27.50 12.86
N ILE A 27 -9.31 26.21 12.48
CA ILE A 27 -8.92 25.68 11.17
C ILE A 27 -10.13 25.08 10.45
N ASN A 28 -10.37 25.52 9.23
CA ASN A 28 -11.36 24.93 8.33
C ASN A 28 -10.70 23.89 7.42
N LEU A 29 -11.17 22.67 7.44
CA LEU A 29 -10.69 21.59 6.57
C LEU A 29 -11.62 21.43 5.36
N TYR A 30 -11.10 21.69 4.17
CA TYR A 30 -11.80 21.47 2.89
C TYR A 30 -11.26 20.18 2.26
N ILE A 31 -12.17 19.27 1.90
CA ILE A 31 -11.80 17.97 1.37
C ILE A 31 -12.31 17.83 -0.07
N PHE A 32 -11.38 17.70 -1.00
CA PHE A 32 -11.67 17.44 -2.42
C PHE A 32 -11.44 15.96 -2.69
N ASN A 33 -12.52 15.22 -2.89
CA ASN A 33 -12.47 13.77 -3.00
C ASN A 33 -13.27 13.29 -4.22
N SER A 34 -12.65 12.51 -5.10
CA SER A 34 -13.36 11.87 -6.20
C SER A 34 -14.18 10.69 -5.69
N SER A 35 -15.14 10.19 -6.49
CA SER A 35 -15.99 9.05 -6.09
C SER A 35 -15.23 7.73 -5.92
N GLY A 36 -14.02 7.64 -6.47
CA GLY A 36 -13.17 6.45 -6.37
C GLY A 36 -13.60 5.27 -7.24
N ASP A 37 -14.72 5.38 -7.96
CA ASP A 37 -15.13 4.37 -8.93
C ASP A 37 -14.25 4.49 -10.17
N TRP A 38 -13.96 3.39 -10.80
CA TRP A 38 -13.23 3.35 -12.05
C TRP A 38 -14.11 2.82 -13.17
N SER A 39 -14.02 3.45 -14.33
CA SER A 39 -14.71 3.04 -15.55
C SER A 39 -13.71 2.78 -16.68
N TRP A 40 -14.06 1.92 -17.62
CA TRP A 40 -13.35 1.79 -18.89
C TRP A 40 -13.52 3.02 -19.79
N ASP A 41 -14.49 3.90 -19.49
CA ASP A 41 -14.72 5.15 -20.17
C ASP A 41 -13.74 6.22 -19.66
N ALA A 42 -12.82 6.63 -20.52
CA ALA A 42 -11.82 7.66 -20.20
C ALA A 42 -12.46 9.03 -19.90
N ASN A 43 -13.56 9.37 -20.57
CA ASN A 43 -14.27 10.65 -20.33
C ASN A 43 -14.93 10.66 -18.95
N TYR A 44 -15.51 9.52 -18.54
CA TYR A 44 -16.04 9.36 -17.19
C TYR A 44 -14.95 9.57 -16.13
N ASN A 45 -13.80 8.94 -16.31
CA ASN A 45 -12.67 9.07 -15.38
C ASN A 45 -12.13 10.49 -15.36
N ALA A 46 -11.98 11.15 -16.52
CA ALA A 46 -11.57 12.55 -16.59
C ALA A 46 -12.56 13.47 -15.86
N GLY A 47 -13.87 13.24 -16.05
CA GLY A 47 -14.92 13.98 -15.34
C GLY A 47 -14.84 13.88 -13.82
N LYS A 48 -14.46 12.72 -13.30
CA LYS A 48 -14.29 12.50 -11.85
C LYS A 48 -13.14 13.31 -11.28
N TYR A 49 -12.06 13.47 -12.03
CA TYR A 49 -10.87 14.22 -11.59
C TYR A 49 -11.02 15.74 -11.68
N ASN A 50 -12.09 16.24 -12.33
CA ASN A 50 -12.42 17.66 -12.33
C ASN A 50 -12.62 18.24 -10.93
N ILE A 51 -12.91 17.42 -9.92
CA ILE A 51 -12.98 17.85 -8.51
C ILE A 51 -11.66 18.48 -8.04
N TYR A 52 -10.53 18.07 -8.58
CA TYR A 52 -9.22 18.60 -8.22
C TYR A 52 -8.89 19.92 -8.91
N ASN A 53 -9.66 20.29 -9.93
CA ASN A 53 -9.57 21.57 -10.63
C ASN A 53 -10.48 22.64 -10.02
N LEU A 54 -11.32 22.29 -9.03
CA LEU A 54 -12.23 23.24 -8.39
C LEU A 54 -11.52 24.23 -7.46
N PRO A 55 -10.54 23.82 -6.62
CA PRO A 55 -9.92 24.75 -5.69
C PRO A 55 -8.95 25.71 -6.41
N ASP A 56 -9.02 26.99 -6.06
CA ASP A 56 -7.85 27.86 -6.18
C ASP A 56 -6.94 27.60 -4.97
N PHE A 57 -5.81 26.93 -5.20
CA PHE A 57 -4.90 26.59 -4.11
C PHE A 57 -4.27 27.82 -3.43
N ASN A 58 -4.36 29.00 -3.99
CA ASN A 58 -3.94 30.24 -3.36
C ASN A 58 -4.86 30.66 -2.19
N ASP A 59 -6.10 30.20 -2.19
CA ASP A 59 -7.10 30.54 -1.16
C ASP A 59 -6.85 29.78 0.17
N PHE A 60 -5.94 28.79 0.18
CA PHE A 60 -5.65 27.98 1.35
C PHE A 60 -4.32 28.36 2.01
N ASP A 61 -4.25 28.22 3.32
CA ASP A 61 -3.04 28.45 4.10
C ASP A 61 -2.08 27.27 4.08
N GLY A 62 -2.57 26.07 3.76
CA GLY A 62 -1.79 24.85 3.61
C GLY A 62 -2.53 23.79 2.83
N ILE A 63 -1.79 22.90 2.20
CA ILE A 63 -2.33 21.84 1.32
C ILE A 63 -1.82 20.47 1.77
N ILE A 64 -2.72 19.49 1.79
CA ILE A 64 -2.39 18.08 2.03
C ILE A 64 -2.80 17.28 0.81
N ILE A 65 -1.85 16.55 0.23
CA ILE A 65 -2.11 15.64 -0.91
C ILE A 65 -1.91 14.21 -0.43
N ASP A 66 -2.83 13.32 -0.82
CA ASP A 66 -2.70 11.88 -0.67
C ASP A 66 -2.55 11.21 -2.05
N PRO A 67 -1.31 11.11 -2.58
CA PRO A 67 -1.06 10.62 -3.94
C PRO A 67 -1.43 9.17 -4.14
N ASN A 68 -1.33 8.33 -3.10
CA ASN A 68 -1.64 6.90 -3.21
C ASN A 68 -3.14 6.63 -3.42
N ASN A 69 -3.98 7.62 -3.09
CA ASN A 69 -5.42 7.56 -3.32
C ASN A 69 -5.87 8.31 -4.59
N ILE A 70 -4.94 8.72 -5.44
CA ILE A 70 -5.21 9.24 -6.78
C ILE A 70 -4.66 8.22 -7.77
N ARG A 71 -5.53 7.61 -8.55
CA ARG A 71 -5.19 6.45 -9.38
C ARG A 71 -4.21 6.75 -10.52
N TYR A 72 -4.22 7.98 -11.04
CA TYR A 72 -3.42 8.37 -12.19
C TYR A 72 -2.24 9.24 -11.75
N PRO A 73 -1.01 8.75 -11.91
CA PRO A 73 0.19 9.51 -11.53
C PRO A 73 0.28 10.89 -12.18
N GLU A 74 -0.15 11.00 -13.44
CA GLU A 74 -0.18 12.25 -14.19
C GLU A 74 -1.06 13.33 -13.53
N ILE A 75 -2.17 12.94 -12.92
CA ILE A 75 -3.03 13.87 -12.15
C ILE A 75 -2.33 14.30 -10.87
N VAL A 76 -1.61 13.40 -10.21
CA VAL A 76 -0.80 13.73 -9.03
C VAL A 76 0.28 14.76 -9.39
N ASP A 77 0.97 14.54 -10.51
CA ASP A 77 2.05 15.43 -10.96
C ASP A 77 1.50 16.81 -11.32
N GLU A 78 0.35 16.88 -12.01
CA GLU A 78 -0.32 18.13 -12.36
C GLU A 78 -0.73 18.92 -11.12
N ILE A 79 -1.41 18.28 -10.15
CA ILE A 79 -1.79 18.92 -8.89
C ILE A 79 -0.55 19.41 -8.14
N ALA A 80 0.47 18.57 -8.04
CA ALA A 80 1.69 18.91 -7.32
C ALA A 80 2.40 20.10 -7.95
N GLU A 81 2.41 20.21 -9.28
CA GLU A 81 2.99 21.36 -9.97
C GLU A 81 2.21 22.66 -9.68
N ILE A 82 0.89 22.62 -9.75
CA ILE A 82 0.05 23.77 -9.40
C ILE A 82 0.30 24.20 -7.96
N VAL A 83 0.31 23.26 -7.02
CA VAL A 83 0.52 23.55 -5.59
C VAL A 83 1.90 24.19 -5.35
N ARG A 84 2.96 23.73 -6.03
CA ARG A 84 4.31 24.35 -5.91
C ARG A 84 4.31 25.82 -6.32
N THR A 85 3.49 26.22 -7.29
CA THR A 85 3.42 27.62 -7.74
C THR A 85 2.84 28.54 -6.66
N THR A 86 2.01 28.03 -5.76
CA THR A 86 1.40 28.83 -4.67
C THR A 86 2.40 29.23 -3.58
N LYS A 87 3.51 28.51 -3.45
CA LYS A 87 4.48 28.65 -2.35
C LYS A 87 3.88 28.44 -0.95
N LYS A 88 2.69 27.86 -0.86
CA LYS A 88 2.06 27.51 0.43
C LYS A 88 2.70 26.26 1.02
N PRO A 89 2.69 26.09 2.34
CA PRO A 89 3.11 24.83 2.97
C PRO A 89 2.30 23.68 2.39
N ALA A 90 2.99 22.63 1.94
CA ALA A 90 2.33 21.48 1.37
C ALA A 90 2.89 20.18 1.94
N ILE A 91 2.00 19.24 2.28
CA ILE A 91 2.30 17.93 2.83
C ILE A 91 1.86 16.86 1.84
N SER A 92 2.71 15.88 1.61
CA SER A 92 2.37 14.65 0.89
C SER A 92 2.28 13.50 1.88
N ILE A 93 1.17 12.76 1.85
CA ILE A 93 0.94 11.58 2.68
C ILE A 93 1.32 10.33 1.90
N SER A 94 2.01 9.40 2.54
CA SER A 94 2.35 8.05 2.05
C SER A 94 3.26 7.98 0.82
N ASN A 95 3.41 9.05 0.05
CA ASN A 95 4.30 9.12 -1.11
C ASN A 95 5.12 10.41 -1.06
N LYS A 96 6.43 10.33 -1.32
CA LYS A 96 7.30 11.51 -1.34
C LYS A 96 7.13 12.26 -2.66
N LEU A 97 6.65 13.50 -2.56
CA LEU A 97 6.64 14.42 -3.68
C LEU A 97 7.76 15.47 -3.51
N PRO A 98 8.52 15.78 -4.56
CA PRO A 98 9.55 16.81 -4.50
C PRO A 98 8.99 18.17 -4.09
N GLY A 99 9.60 18.82 -3.10
CA GLY A 99 9.16 20.14 -2.60
C GLY A 99 8.03 20.12 -1.56
N PHE A 100 7.56 18.93 -1.16
CA PHE A 100 6.53 18.77 -0.13
C PHE A 100 7.14 18.24 1.16
N TYR A 101 6.57 18.63 2.31
CA TYR A 101 6.79 17.89 3.54
C TYR A 101 6.19 16.49 3.40
N TYR A 102 6.79 15.50 4.03
CA TYR A 102 6.36 14.12 3.91
C TYR A 102 5.88 13.57 5.25
N VAL A 103 4.71 12.95 5.23
CA VAL A 103 4.18 12.17 6.35
C VAL A 103 3.87 10.76 5.86
N GLY A 104 4.46 9.77 6.48
CA GLY A 104 4.26 8.37 6.11
C GLY A 104 4.75 7.43 7.20
N ILE A 105 4.61 6.13 6.94
CA ILE A 105 5.09 5.06 7.83
C ILE A 105 6.49 4.61 7.41
N ASP A 106 7.25 4.09 8.37
CA ASP A 106 8.53 3.46 8.07
C ASP A 106 8.31 2.02 7.56
N ASN A 107 7.92 1.95 6.28
CA ASN A 107 7.68 0.69 5.58
C ASN A 107 8.89 -0.24 5.64
N ARG A 108 10.11 0.31 5.48
CA ARG A 108 11.34 -0.47 5.48
C ARG A 108 11.57 -1.13 6.85
N LYS A 109 11.53 -0.34 7.93
CA LYS A 109 11.72 -0.85 9.28
C LYS A 109 10.67 -1.91 9.63
N SER A 110 9.41 -1.67 9.27
CA SER A 110 8.32 -2.60 9.53
C SER A 110 8.52 -3.95 8.84
N MET A 111 8.92 -3.95 7.56
CA MET A 111 9.18 -5.19 6.81
C MET A 111 10.40 -5.94 7.34
N ILE A 112 11.50 -5.22 7.65
CA ILE A 112 12.67 -5.85 8.28
C ILE A 112 12.29 -6.48 9.62
N THR A 113 11.49 -5.78 10.45
CA THR A 113 11.09 -6.30 11.77
C THR A 113 10.30 -7.61 11.63
N ILE A 114 9.35 -7.70 10.68
CA ILE A 114 8.58 -8.93 10.49
C ILE A 114 9.45 -10.06 9.95
N MET A 115 10.37 -9.78 9.04
CA MET A 115 11.31 -10.75 8.51
C MET A 115 12.26 -11.28 9.58
N GLU A 116 12.80 -10.41 10.45
CA GLU A 116 13.62 -10.80 11.59
C GLU A 116 12.85 -11.72 12.54
N HIS A 117 11.59 -11.42 12.80
CA HIS A 117 10.74 -12.26 13.65
C HIS A 117 10.53 -13.66 13.04
N LEU A 118 10.19 -13.72 11.74
CA LEU A 118 10.03 -15.00 11.05
C LEU A 118 11.35 -15.82 11.02
N TYR A 119 12.47 -15.13 10.77
CA TYR A 119 13.78 -15.77 10.68
C TYR A 119 14.29 -16.24 12.03
N SER A 120 14.28 -15.39 13.05
CA SER A 120 14.93 -15.66 14.33
C SER A 120 14.02 -16.44 15.30
N THR A 121 12.70 -16.16 15.32
CA THR A 121 11.77 -16.80 16.25
C THR A 121 11.18 -18.09 15.67
N HIS A 122 10.81 -18.07 14.38
CA HIS A 122 10.16 -19.21 13.73
C HIS A 122 11.12 -20.06 12.87
N GLY A 123 12.36 -19.66 12.71
CA GLY A 123 13.36 -20.40 11.96
C GLY A 123 13.11 -20.45 10.45
N CYS A 124 12.26 -19.56 9.92
CA CYS A 124 11.93 -19.53 8.50
C CYS A 124 13.17 -19.19 7.66
N ARG A 125 13.35 -19.88 6.54
CA ARG A 125 14.47 -19.68 5.62
C ARG A 125 14.03 -19.54 4.17
N ARG A 126 12.89 -20.09 3.80
CA ARG A 126 12.31 -20.05 2.47
C ARG A 126 11.03 -19.25 2.51
N PHE A 127 10.94 -18.23 1.65
CA PHE A 127 9.85 -17.25 1.66
C PHE A 127 9.20 -17.11 0.29
N TRP A 128 7.90 -16.90 0.28
CA TRP A 128 7.17 -16.32 -0.85
C TRP A 128 6.65 -14.95 -0.47
N PHE A 129 6.51 -14.08 -1.49
CA PHE A 129 6.12 -12.69 -1.31
C PHE A 129 4.94 -12.36 -2.21
N ILE A 130 3.82 -11.94 -1.64
CA ILE A 130 2.65 -11.51 -2.38
C ILE A 130 2.44 -10.03 -2.13
N MET A 131 2.74 -9.25 -3.17
CA MET A 131 2.95 -7.82 -3.11
C MET A 131 1.87 -7.05 -3.85
N GLY A 132 1.72 -5.78 -3.52
CA GLY A 132 0.86 -4.84 -4.22
C GLY A 132 1.38 -4.42 -5.61
N PRO A 133 0.78 -3.38 -6.21
CA PRO A 133 1.16 -2.92 -7.55
C PRO A 133 2.60 -2.42 -7.58
N LYS A 134 3.34 -2.76 -8.65
CA LYS A 134 4.70 -2.28 -8.87
C LYS A 134 4.79 -0.76 -9.07
N SER A 135 3.70 -0.11 -9.43
CA SER A 135 3.61 1.35 -9.55
C SER A 135 3.45 2.07 -8.21
N ASN A 136 3.15 1.34 -7.11
CA ASN A 136 2.92 1.94 -5.81
C ASN A 136 4.25 2.17 -5.06
N TYR A 137 4.47 3.41 -4.62
CA TYR A 137 5.68 3.84 -3.93
C TYR A 137 5.96 3.04 -2.64
N GLU A 138 4.96 2.88 -1.77
CA GLU A 138 5.13 2.13 -0.52
C GLU A 138 5.40 0.65 -0.76
N ASN A 139 4.73 0.06 -1.77
CA ASN A 139 4.97 -1.33 -2.16
C ASN A 139 6.42 -1.55 -2.60
N ASN A 140 7.00 -0.59 -3.32
CA ASN A 140 8.39 -0.69 -3.77
C ASN A 140 9.34 -0.66 -2.57
N ILE A 141 9.12 0.25 -1.59
CA ILE A 141 9.92 0.29 -0.36
C ILE A 141 9.80 -1.03 0.42
N ARG A 142 8.60 -1.60 0.54
CA ARG A 142 8.37 -2.91 1.17
C ARG A 142 9.14 -4.01 0.45
N THR A 143 9.03 -4.05 -0.88
CA THR A 143 9.72 -5.04 -1.72
C THR A 143 11.24 -4.96 -1.60
N ASP A 144 11.79 -3.74 -1.66
CA ASP A 144 13.23 -3.52 -1.55
C ASP A 144 13.76 -3.93 -0.17
N ALA A 145 13.00 -3.64 0.89
CA ALA A 145 13.34 -4.07 2.25
C ALA A 145 13.38 -5.61 2.39
N LEU A 146 12.43 -6.32 1.75
CA LEU A 146 12.43 -7.79 1.74
C LEU A 146 13.66 -8.34 1.00
N LYS A 147 13.99 -7.80 -0.17
CA LYS A 147 15.17 -8.21 -0.94
C LYS A 147 16.46 -7.92 -0.16
N GLU A 148 16.56 -6.76 0.47
CA GLU A 148 17.69 -6.39 1.33
C GLU A 148 17.85 -7.38 2.49
N PHE A 149 16.76 -7.73 3.17
CA PHE A 149 16.78 -8.73 4.24
C PHE A 149 17.31 -10.07 3.74
N MET A 150 16.76 -10.59 2.64
CA MET A 150 17.19 -11.86 2.06
C MET A 150 18.69 -11.85 1.72
N GLN A 151 19.18 -10.77 1.14
CA GLN A 151 20.61 -10.62 0.79
C GLN A 151 21.51 -10.56 2.04
N SER A 152 21.13 -9.75 3.03
CA SER A 152 21.93 -9.58 4.26
C SER A 152 22.04 -10.87 5.08
N HIS A 153 21.03 -11.73 5.03
CA HIS A 153 21.01 -13.04 5.70
C HIS A 153 21.47 -14.19 4.80
N GLN A 154 21.99 -13.89 3.60
CA GLN A 154 22.46 -14.90 2.62
C GLN A 154 21.38 -15.94 2.27
N LEU A 155 20.11 -15.54 2.31
CA LEU A 155 18.99 -16.37 1.94
C LEU A 155 18.78 -16.35 0.43
N VAL A 156 18.55 -17.50 -0.15
CA VAL A 156 18.31 -17.63 -1.59
C VAL A 156 16.85 -17.33 -1.90
N TYR A 157 16.61 -16.46 -2.88
CA TYR A 157 15.30 -16.21 -3.46
C TYR A 157 15.39 -16.04 -4.97
N LYS A 158 14.28 -16.22 -5.64
CA LYS A 158 14.12 -16.01 -7.09
C LYS A 158 13.06 -14.92 -7.31
N GLU A 159 13.13 -14.22 -8.43
CA GLU A 159 12.06 -13.27 -8.80
C GLU A 159 10.69 -13.98 -8.93
N SER A 160 10.70 -15.28 -9.23
CA SER A 160 9.50 -16.13 -9.26
C SER A 160 8.88 -16.41 -7.89
N ASP A 161 9.56 -16.10 -6.80
CA ASP A 161 9.01 -16.19 -5.45
C ASP A 161 8.16 -14.96 -5.09
N PHE A 162 8.14 -13.95 -5.97
CA PHE A 162 7.33 -12.76 -5.86
C PHE A 162 6.13 -12.81 -6.81
N TYR A 163 4.96 -12.46 -6.30
CA TYR A 163 3.76 -12.20 -7.07
C TYR A 163 3.31 -10.75 -6.83
N PHE A 164 3.02 -10.01 -7.91
CA PHE A 164 2.63 -8.59 -7.84
C PHE A 164 1.29 -8.39 -8.55
N GLU A 165 0.32 -7.74 -7.87
CA GLU A 165 -0.93 -7.39 -8.53
C GLU A 165 -1.57 -6.15 -7.88
N SER A 166 -2.45 -6.30 -6.90
CA SER A 166 -3.20 -5.25 -6.21
C SER A 166 -3.12 -5.42 -4.70
N TYR A 167 -3.68 -4.48 -3.93
CA TYR A 167 -3.84 -4.65 -2.48
C TYR A 167 -5.16 -5.34 -2.10
N GLU A 168 -5.90 -5.81 -3.09
CA GLU A 168 -7.18 -6.46 -2.85
C GLU A 168 -7.01 -7.91 -2.37
N TYR A 169 -7.99 -8.39 -1.65
CA TYR A 169 -8.09 -9.77 -1.19
C TYR A 169 -7.87 -10.80 -2.31
N THR A 170 -8.44 -10.53 -3.50
CA THR A 170 -8.30 -11.42 -4.66
C THR A 170 -6.85 -11.57 -5.14
N CYS A 171 -5.98 -10.60 -4.87
CA CYS A 171 -4.54 -10.71 -5.15
C CYS A 171 -3.91 -11.82 -4.32
N GLY A 172 -4.21 -11.88 -3.02
CA GLY A 172 -3.72 -12.94 -2.14
C GLY A 172 -4.16 -14.33 -2.60
N TYR A 173 -5.44 -14.46 -2.91
CA TYR A 173 -6.01 -15.72 -3.40
C TYR A 173 -5.35 -16.20 -4.71
N ARG A 174 -5.27 -15.31 -5.71
CA ARG A 174 -4.66 -15.63 -7.01
C ARG A 174 -3.15 -15.86 -6.89
N GLY A 175 -2.47 -15.01 -6.12
CA GLY A 175 -1.02 -15.11 -5.91
C GLY A 175 -0.61 -16.42 -5.28
N PHE A 176 -1.29 -16.85 -4.23
CA PHE A 176 -1.04 -18.14 -3.60
C PHE A 176 -1.31 -19.31 -4.57
N THR A 177 -2.47 -19.31 -5.23
CA THR A 177 -2.83 -20.33 -6.21
C THR A 177 -1.80 -20.43 -7.33
N TYR A 178 -1.35 -19.27 -7.86
CA TYR A 178 -0.33 -19.21 -8.89
C TYR A 178 1.02 -19.76 -8.42
N LEU A 179 1.49 -19.36 -7.23
CA LEU A 179 2.77 -19.82 -6.71
C LEU A 179 2.77 -21.33 -6.43
N VAL A 180 1.68 -21.85 -5.88
CA VAL A 180 1.51 -23.30 -5.67
C VAL A 180 1.48 -24.06 -6.99
N SER A 181 0.79 -23.55 -8.02
CA SER A 181 0.71 -24.21 -9.34
C SER A 181 2.07 -24.33 -10.05
N ARG A 182 3.08 -23.59 -9.61
CA ARG A 182 4.43 -23.60 -10.16
C ARG A 182 5.41 -24.49 -9.42
N LEU A 183 4.97 -25.09 -8.30
CA LEU A 183 5.81 -26.07 -7.61
C LEU A 183 6.03 -27.28 -8.49
N GLY A 184 7.31 -27.62 -8.67
CA GLY A 184 7.70 -28.84 -9.33
C GLY A 184 7.41 -30.07 -8.46
N GLU A 185 7.47 -31.26 -9.08
CA GLU A 185 7.31 -32.52 -8.37
C GLU A 185 8.36 -32.64 -7.26
N GLY A 186 7.91 -32.84 -6.01
CA GLY A 186 8.78 -32.91 -4.83
C GLY A 186 9.26 -31.58 -4.25
N GLU A 187 8.92 -30.43 -4.85
CA GLU A 187 9.18 -29.13 -4.24
C GLU A 187 8.25 -28.87 -3.06
N LYS A 188 8.81 -28.27 -2.00
CA LYS A 188 8.05 -27.94 -0.77
C LYS A 188 7.52 -26.52 -0.83
N LEU A 189 6.44 -26.28 -0.10
CA LEU A 189 5.96 -24.94 0.21
C LEU A 189 7.05 -24.11 0.92
N PRO A 190 6.97 -22.77 0.90
CA PRO A 190 7.84 -21.93 1.71
C PRO A 190 7.59 -22.14 3.20
N ASP A 191 8.50 -21.70 4.06
CA ASP A 191 8.27 -21.68 5.51
C ASP A 191 7.32 -20.54 5.90
N ALA A 192 7.35 -19.43 5.13
CA ALA A 192 6.46 -18.31 5.35
C ALA A 192 6.07 -17.61 4.04
N ILE A 193 4.87 -17.02 4.04
CA ILE A 193 4.36 -16.14 2.99
C ILE A 193 4.20 -14.74 3.58
N VAL A 194 4.93 -13.79 3.03
CA VAL A 194 4.92 -12.39 3.46
C VAL A 194 4.06 -11.59 2.50
N CYS A 195 3.00 -10.99 3.02
CA CYS A 195 2.03 -10.24 2.24
C CYS A 195 2.19 -8.73 2.47
N ALA A 196 2.07 -7.95 1.40
CA ALA A 196 2.21 -6.50 1.46
C ALA A 196 1.04 -5.80 2.17
N SER A 197 -0.09 -6.48 2.42
CA SER A 197 -1.22 -5.95 3.19
C SER A 197 -1.98 -7.04 3.92
N TYR A 198 -2.83 -6.63 4.86
CA TYR A 198 -3.75 -7.52 5.55
C TYR A 198 -4.72 -8.22 4.59
N ASN A 199 -5.33 -7.48 3.67
CA ASN A 199 -6.27 -8.05 2.70
C ASN A 199 -5.64 -9.16 1.85
N ILE A 200 -4.40 -8.97 1.41
CA ILE A 200 -3.65 -10.00 0.69
C ILE A 200 -3.47 -11.23 1.57
N ALA A 201 -3.09 -11.07 2.84
CA ALA A 201 -2.90 -12.18 3.77
C ALA A 201 -4.19 -12.99 3.97
N VAL A 202 -5.34 -12.32 4.12
CA VAL A 202 -6.66 -12.99 4.21
C VAL A 202 -6.95 -13.80 2.95
N GLY A 203 -6.66 -13.28 1.77
CA GLY A 203 -6.81 -13.99 0.50
C GLY A 203 -5.93 -15.25 0.41
N VAL A 204 -4.68 -15.17 0.89
CA VAL A 204 -3.77 -16.33 1.01
C VAL A 204 -4.37 -17.40 1.93
N MET A 205 -4.83 -16.99 3.11
CA MET A 205 -5.41 -17.91 4.10
C MET A 205 -6.63 -18.66 3.56
N GLU A 206 -7.51 -17.98 2.83
CA GLU A 206 -8.66 -18.65 2.20
C GLU A 206 -8.23 -19.61 1.09
N ALA A 207 -7.32 -19.21 0.21
CA ALA A 207 -6.85 -20.09 -0.85
C ALA A 207 -6.16 -21.33 -0.28
N ALA A 208 -5.32 -21.16 0.74
CA ALA A 208 -4.66 -22.24 1.45
C ALA A 208 -5.67 -23.21 2.08
N GLY A 209 -6.68 -22.68 2.78
CA GLY A 209 -7.73 -23.49 3.40
C GLY A 209 -8.52 -24.33 2.38
N LYS A 210 -8.87 -23.74 1.21
CA LYS A 210 -9.52 -24.45 0.11
C LYS A 210 -8.67 -25.56 -0.51
N MET A 211 -7.34 -25.42 -0.45
CA MET A 211 -6.38 -26.44 -0.91
C MET A 211 -6.02 -27.44 0.19
N GLY A 212 -6.64 -27.35 1.38
CA GLY A 212 -6.42 -28.27 2.50
C GLY A 212 -5.16 -27.98 3.33
N TYR A 213 -4.48 -26.86 3.12
CA TYR A 213 -3.36 -26.46 3.95
C TYR A 213 -3.83 -25.83 5.27
N ARG A 214 -3.18 -26.25 6.36
CA ARG A 214 -3.44 -25.67 7.69
C ARG A 214 -2.35 -24.67 8.04
N ILE A 215 -2.77 -23.51 8.47
CA ILE A 215 -1.89 -22.42 8.92
C ILE A 215 -1.98 -22.34 10.45
N PRO A 216 -0.89 -22.28 11.17
CA PRO A 216 0.50 -22.11 10.71
C PRO A 216 1.28 -23.41 10.41
N GLU A 217 0.67 -24.59 10.52
CA GLU A 217 1.37 -25.88 10.46
C GLU A 217 2.06 -26.12 9.10
N ALA A 218 1.46 -25.68 8.00
CA ALA A 218 2.03 -25.83 6.67
C ALA A 218 3.05 -24.72 6.34
N PHE A 219 2.77 -23.50 6.75
CA PHE A 219 3.61 -22.30 6.61
C PHE A 219 3.03 -21.14 7.43
N CYS A 220 3.88 -20.17 7.78
CA CYS A 220 3.44 -18.92 8.40
C CYS A 220 2.88 -17.96 7.35
N VAL A 221 1.92 -17.11 7.74
CA VAL A 221 1.44 -15.99 6.91
C VAL A 221 1.55 -14.70 7.70
N THR A 222 2.05 -13.65 7.07
CA THR A 222 2.06 -12.32 7.65
C THR A 222 1.37 -11.32 6.73
N GLY A 223 0.69 -10.34 7.32
CA GLY A 223 0.12 -9.20 6.63
C GLY A 223 0.76 -7.89 7.11
N PHE A 224 0.27 -6.79 6.56
CA PHE A 224 0.62 -5.45 6.95
C PHE A 224 -0.69 -4.70 7.25
N ASP A 225 -0.67 -3.64 8.07
CA ASP A 225 -1.78 -2.76 8.45
C ASP A 225 -2.64 -3.21 9.65
N ASN A 226 -2.86 -4.44 9.92
CA ASN A 226 -3.59 -4.99 11.07
C ASN A 226 -4.99 -4.34 11.28
N PHE A 227 -5.95 -4.63 10.38
CA PHE A 227 -7.36 -4.24 10.49
C PHE A 227 -8.18 -5.28 11.20
#